data_12b4031136118e62572a2291a347938b
#
_entry.id   12b4031136118e62572a2291a347938b
#
_cell.length_a   1.000
_cell.length_b   1.000
_cell.length_c   1.000
_cell.angle_alpha   90.00
_cell.angle_beta   90.00
_cell.angle_gamma   90.00
#
_symmetry.space_group_name_H-M   'P 1'
#
loop_
_entity.id
_entity.type
_entity.pdbx_description
1 polymer ?
#
loop_
_entity_poly.entity_id
_entity_poly.type
_entity_poly.pdbx_seq_one_letter_code
_entity_poly.pdbx_strand_id
1 'polypeptide(L)'
;MAASSELRLVSWNVNGLRAVMKKDPSFVGVFDALDADVFAIQETKLQEGQIALELPGYHQTWNYATRKGYSGTAVFSREEPLQVLRTIGAPEADDEGRVCALEFGRYWFVDVYTPNAQPELRRLSTRMAWDAAFREFLVGLVATGKPVVTCGDFNVAHEEIDLRNPDTNHGNPGFSDEERGSFGQLLDAGFVDTFRARHPDLAGAYSWWSYRGRARASNTGWRIDYFLVSADAADRVTGAAILSEVMGSDHCPVELTIEL
;
A
#
# COMPACT_ATOMS: atom_id res chain seq x y z
N MET A 1 27.56 -16.25 -5.58
CA MET A 1 26.39 -15.75 -4.85
C MET A 1 26.43 -14.25 -5.06
N ALA A 2 25.42 -13.66 -5.70
CA ALA A 2 25.29 -12.20 -5.75
C ALA A 2 25.11 -11.73 -4.30
N ALA A 3 25.81 -10.66 -3.91
CA ALA A 3 25.62 -10.07 -2.60
C ALA A 3 24.16 -9.67 -2.44
N SER A 4 23.49 -10.06 -1.35
CA SER A 4 22.20 -9.52 -0.99
C SER A 4 22.38 -8.02 -0.84
N SER A 5 21.58 -7.22 -1.55
CA SER A 5 21.56 -5.77 -1.36
C SER A 5 20.35 -5.44 -0.50
N GLU A 6 20.56 -4.65 0.54
CA GLU A 6 19.43 -4.06 1.28
C GLU A 6 18.69 -3.12 0.35
N LEU A 7 17.39 -3.31 0.25
CA LEU A 7 16.48 -2.47 -0.54
C LEU A 7 15.66 -1.59 0.40
N ARG A 8 15.50 -0.33 0.02
CA ARG A 8 14.59 0.62 0.65
C ARG A 8 13.34 0.77 -0.19
N LEU A 9 12.20 0.38 0.36
CA LEU A 9 10.90 0.38 -0.31
C LEU A 9 9.96 1.35 0.41
N VAL A 10 9.24 2.17 -0.35
CA VAL A 10 8.31 3.17 0.19
C VAL A 10 6.95 3.02 -0.47
N SER A 11 5.88 3.18 0.31
CA SER A 11 4.51 3.20 -0.17
C SER A 11 3.77 4.42 0.40
N TRP A 12 3.01 5.13 -0.43
CA TRP A 12 2.29 6.34 -0.03
C TRP A 12 0.97 6.53 -0.79
N ASN A 13 -0.16 6.49 -0.10
CA ASN A 13 -1.41 6.97 -0.67
C ASN A 13 -1.36 8.51 -0.73
N VAL A 14 -1.30 9.05 -1.95
CA VAL A 14 -1.14 10.49 -2.20
C VAL A 14 -2.46 11.24 -2.28
N ASN A 15 -3.61 10.55 -2.23
CA ASN A 15 -4.96 11.14 -2.32
C ASN A 15 -5.10 12.18 -3.45
N GLY A 16 -4.48 11.90 -4.59
CA GLY A 16 -4.46 12.75 -5.77
C GLY A 16 -3.10 13.41 -6.03
N LEU A 17 -2.30 12.81 -6.93
CA LEU A 17 -0.93 13.21 -7.19
C LEU A 17 -0.82 14.69 -7.58
N ARG A 18 -1.74 15.23 -8.41
CA ARG A 18 -1.74 16.65 -8.78
C ARG A 18 -1.90 17.61 -7.59
N ALA A 19 -2.54 17.15 -6.51
CA ALA A 19 -2.69 17.96 -5.30
C ALA A 19 -1.38 17.99 -4.50
N VAL A 20 -0.75 16.82 -4.33
CA VAL A 20 0.52 16.70 -3.58
C VAL A 20 1.68 17.36 -4.33
N MET A 21 1.68 17.36 -5.66
CA MET A 21 2.68 18.09 -6.48
C MET A 21 2.71 19.60 -6.20
N LYS A 22 1.63 20.17 -5.65
CA LYS A 22 1.51 21.61 -5.33
C LYS A 22 1.79 21.93 -3.87
N LYS A 23 2.14 20.94 -3.06
CA LYS A 23 2.46 21.11 -1.63
C LYS A 23 3.93 21.50 -1.45
N ASP A 24 4.28 21.84 -0.21
CA ASP A 24 5.65 22.07 0.22
C ASP A 24 5.89 21.22 1.50
N PRO A 25 6.74 20.18 1.43
CA PRO A 25 7.40 19.68 0.23
C PRO A 25 6.40 19.11 -0.81
N SER A 26 6.76 19.20 -2.08
CA SER A 26 6.01 18.58 -3.17
C SER A 26 6.22 17.06 -3.20
N PHE A 27 5.43 16.33 -4.01
CA PHE A 27 5.67 14.89 -4.22
C PHE A 27 7.12 14.60 -4.61
N VAL A 28 7.68 15.35 -5.57
CA VAL A 28 9.07 15.16 -6.01
C VAL A 28 10.04 15.42 -4.87
N GLY A 29 9.82 16.48 -4.07
CA GLY A 29 10.66 16.76 -2.91
C GLY A 29 10.64 15.66 -1.86
N VAL A 30 9.48 15.02 -1.61
CA VAL A 30 9.37 13.86 -0.73
C VAL A 30 10.05 12.65 -1.35
N PHE A 31 9.80 12.40 -2.65
CA PHE A 31 10.39 11.29 -3.40
C PHE A 31 11.92 11.33 -3.36
N ASP A 32 12.51 12.47 -3.67
CA ASP A 32 13.96 12.66 -3.68
C ASP A 32 14.55 12.52 -2.26
N ALA A 33 13.88 13.05 -1.24
CA ALA A 33 14.35 12.97 0.14
C ALA A 33 14.33 11.55 0.70
N LEU A 34 13.36 10.73 0.28
CA LEU A 34 13.26 9.33 0.71
C LEU A 34 14.18 8.40 -0.08
N ASP A 35 14.57 8.75 -1.30
CA ASP A 35 15.58 8.07 -2.13
C ASP A 35 15.44 6.54 -2.15
N ALA A 36 14.21 6.05 -2.34
CA ALA A 36 13.87 4.63 -2.29
C ALA A 36 14.29 3.88 -3.55
N ASP A 37 14.61 2.58 -3.46
CA ASP A 37 14.83 1.72 -4.61
C ASP A 37 13.52 1.42 -5.38
N VAL A 38 12.41 1.30 -4.63
CA VAL A 38 11.06 1.21 -5.19
C VAL A 38 10.12 2.12 -4.39
N PHE A 39 9.39 2.97 -5.09
CA PHE A 39 8.41 3.88 -4.52
C PHE A 39 7.04 3.63 -5.15
N ALA A 40 6.07 3.21 -4.34
CA ALA A 40 4.71 2.93 -4.74
C ALA A 40 3.77 4.05 -4.30
N ILE A 41 2.79 4.38 -5.12
CA ILE A 41 1.75 5.37 -4.76
C ILE A 41 0.35 4.88 -5.12
N GLN A 42 -0.61 5.18 -4.26
CA GLN A 42 -2.01 4.87 -4.43
C GLN A 42 -2.84 6.16 -4.54
N GLU A 43 -4.03 6.05 -5.09
CA GLU A 43 -4.93 7.18 -5.36
C GLU A 43 -4.28 8.28 -6.20
N THR A 44 -3.64 7.93 -7.29
CA THR A 44 -3.06 8.92 -8.21
C THR A 44 -4.11 9.86 -8.77
N LYS A 45 -5.36 9.36 -8.96
CA LYS A 45 -6.51 10.07 -9.53
C LYS A 45 -6.23 10.70 -10.89
N LEU A 46 -5.36 10.03 -11.67
CA LEU A 46 -4.89 10.48 -12.99
C LEU A 46 -5.47 9.62 -14.11
N GLN A 47 -5.38 10.20 -15.30
CA GLN A 47 -5.47 9.51 -16.58
C GLN A 47 -4.15 9.66 -17.31
N GLU A 48 -3.87 8.77 -18.23
CA GLU A 48 -2.68 8.83 -19.07
C GLU A 48 -2.50 10.22 -19.71
N GLY A 49 -1.28 10.73 -19.70
CA GLY A 49 -0.93 12.04 -20.28
C GLY A 49 -1.34 13.28 -19.48
N GLN A 50 -1.97 13.14 -18.30
CA GLN A 50 -2.36 14.29 -17.47
C GLN A 50 -1.21 14.92 -16.67
N ILE A 51 -0.10 14.23 -16.53
CA ILE A 51 1.11 14.71 -15.86
C ILE A 51 2.33 14.17 -16.60
N ALA A 52 3.36 14.99 -16.71
CA ALA A 52 4.71 14.53 -17.03
C ALA A 52 5.52 14.59 -15.74
N LEU A 53 5.92 13.43 -15.24
CA LEU A 53 6.72 13.30 -14.03
C LEU A 53 8.13 12.88 -14.43
N GLU A 54 9.10 13.76 -14.21
CA GLU A 54 10.50 13.47 -14.47
C GLU A 54 11.16 12.93 -13.20
N LEU A 55 11.49 11.63 -13.21
CA LEU A 55 12.19 10.94 -12.13
C LEU A 55 13.40 10.23 -12.74
N PRO A 56 14.54 10.94 -12.92
CA PRO A 56 15.73 10.38 -13.55
C PRO A 56 16.23 9.14 -12.81
N GLY A 57 16.52 8.06 -13.55
CA GLY A 57 17.00 6.81 -12.99
C GLY A 57 15.90 5.88 -12.47
N TYR A 58 14.62 6.21 -12.71
CA TYR A 58 13.50 5.35 -12.35
C TYR A 58 12.66 4.96 -13.55
N HIS A 59 12.32 3.68 -13.61
CA HIS A 59 11.28 3.13 -14.47
C HIS A 59 9.91 3.42 -13.85
N GLN A 60 8.94 3.83 -14.66
CA GLN A 60 7.62 4.23 -14.18
C GLN A 60 6.57 3.25 -14.69
N THR A 61 5.85 2.63 -13.77
CA THR A 61 4.71 1.76 -14.04
C THR A 61 3.44 2.40 -13.52
N TRP A 62 2.47 2.62 -14.40
CA TRP A 62 1.18 3.24 -14.07
C TRP A 62 0.02 2.29 -14.34
N ASN A 63 -0.98 2.33 -13.47
CA ASN A 63 -2.27 1.69 -13.68
C ASN A 63 -3.38 2.71 -13.39
N TYR A 64 -4.10 3.10 -14.43
CA TYR A 64 -5.13 4.13 -14.36
C TYR A 64 -6.51 3.50 -14.26
N ALA A 65 -7.39 4.10 -13.46
CA ALA A 65 -8.80 3.73 -13.47
C ALA A 65 -9.47 4.19 -14.76
N THR A 66 -10.42 3.43 -15.28
CA THR A 66 -11.28 3.84 -16.40
C THR A 66 -12.07 5.10 -16.05
N ARG A 67 -12.54 5.21 -14.81
CA ARG A 67 -13.22 6.38 -14.29
C ARG A 67 -12.24 7.52 -14.02
N LYS A 68 -12.48 8.68 -14.62
CA LYS A 68 -11.64 9.87 -14.44
C LYS A 68 -11.64 10.40 -13.00
N GLY A 69 -10.48 10.79 -12.51
CA GLY A 69 -10.30 11.40 -11.20
C GLY A 69 -10.53 10.44 -10.02
N TYR A 70 -10.39 9.15 -10.23
CA TYR A 70 -10.68 8.10 -9.26
C TYR A 70 -9.53 7.09 -9.20
N SER A 71 -9.25 6.54 -8.00
CA SER A 71 -8.29 5.45 -7.78
C SER A 71 -6.95 5.65 -8.52
N GLY A 72 -6.39 4.59 -9.09
CA GLY A 72 -5.12 4.60 -9.80
C GLY A 72 -3.92 4.36 -8.90
N THR A 73 -2.98 3.53 -9.36
CA THR A 73 -1.73 3.20 -8.68
C THR A 73 -0.54 3.47 -9.60
N ALA A 74 0.64 3.68 -9.01
CA ALA A 74 1.87 3.72 -9.78
C ALA A 74 3.07 3.27 -8.94
N VAL A 75 4.05 2.68 -9.61
CA VAL A 75 5.31 2.25 -9.01
C VAL A 75 6.48 2.85 -9.79
N PHE A 76 7.44 3.39 -9.07
CA PHE A 76 8.70 3.92 -9.57
C PHE A 76 9.82 3.05 -9.03
N SER A 77 10.62 2.43 -9.90
CA SER A 77 11.68 1.49 -9.51
C SER A 77 13.01 1.80 -10.20
N ARG A 78 14.12 1.67 -9.48
CA ARG A 78 15.47 1.80 -10.05
C ARG A 78 15.79 0.65 -10.99
N GLU A 79 15.38 -0.56 -10.63
CA GLU A 79 15.50 -1.76 -11.47
C GLU A 79 14.34 -1.82 -12.47
N GLU A 80 14.63 -2.17 -13.73
CA GLU A 80 13.60 -2.39 -14.74
C GLU A 80 12.86 -3.71 -14.45
N PRO A 81 11.53 -3.71 -14.34
CA PRO A 81 10.79 -4.94 -14.09
C PRO A 81 10.83 -5.87 -15.30
N LEU A 82 10.96 -7.18 -15.07
CA LEU A 82 10.91 -8.22 -16.07
C LEU A 82 9.50 -8.40 -16.63
N GLN A 83 8.50 -8.22 -15.76
CA GLN A 83 7.07 -8.35 -16.09
C GLN A 83 6.26 -7.37 -15.24
N VAL A 84 5.13 -6.92 -15.80
CA VAL A 84 4.15 -6.07 -15.10
C VAL A 84 2.75 -6.64 -15.27
N LEU A 85 2.06 -6.89 -14.14
CA LEU A 85 0.65 -7.26 -14.10
C LEU A 85 -0.15 -6.10 -13.48
N ARG A 86 -1.34 -5.80 -14.06
CA ARG A 86 -2.19 -4.69 -13.65
C ARG A 86 -3.59 -5.11 -13.22
N THR A 87 -3.85 -6.41 -13.24
CA THR A 87 -5.14 -7.04 -12.90
C THR A 87 -4.89 -8.24 -12.00
N ILE A 88 -5.88 -8.59 -11.20
CA ILE A 88 -5.85 -9.75 -10.31
C ILE A 88 -6.89 -10.82 -10.67
N GLY A 89 -7.64 -10.61 -11.75
CA GLY A 89 -8.73 -11.48 -12.16
C GLY A 89 -10.04 -11.18 -11.39
N ALA A 90 -10.20 -9.97 -10.85
CA ALA A 90 -11.42 -9.47 -10.21
C ALA A 90 -12.15 -8.48 -11.15
N PRO A 91 -12.98 -8.93 -12.11
CA PRO A 91 -13.47 -8.10 -13.21
C PRO A 91 -14.23 -6.83 -12.77
N GLU A 92 -14.87 -6.87 -11.59
CA GLU A 92 -15.63 -5.72 -11.06
C GLU A 92 -14.74 -4.60 -10.52
N ALA A 93 -13.44 -4.83 -10.36
CA ALA A 93 -12.49 -3.86 -9.80
C ALA A 93 -11.19 -3.74 -10.58
N ASP A 94 -10.93 -4.60 -11.56
CA ASP A 94 -9.71 -4.56 -12.39
C ASP A 94 -9.67 -3.31 -13.30
N ASP A 95 -10.81 -2.67 -13.56
CA ASP A 95 -10.89 -1.41 -14.31
C ASP A 95 -10.68 -0.15 -13.44
N GLU A 96 -10.51 -0.33 -12.12
CA GLU A 96 -10.28 0.76 -11.17
C GLU A 96 -8.78 1.11 -10.96
N GLY A 97 -7.85 0.42 -11.65
CA GLY A 97 -6.41 0.73 -11.59
C GLY A 97 -5.81 0.53 -10.20
N ARG A 98 -6.15 -0.59 -9.53
CA ARG A 98 -5.86 -0.80 -8.09
C ARG A 98 -4.57 -1.54 -7.80
N VAL A 99 -3.95 -2.17 -8.79
CA VAL A 99 -2.77 -3.02 -8.58
C VAL A 99 -1.71 -2.75 -9.62
N CYS A 100 -0.46 -2.60 -9.17
CA CYS A 100 0.73 -2.73 -9.99
C CYS A 100 1.60 -3.84 -9.40
N ALA A 101 1.67 -5.00 -10.05
CA ALA A 101 2.57 -6.08 -9.66
C ALA A 101 3.75 -6.17 -10.63
N LEU A 102 4.96 -6.01 -10.11
CA LEU A 102 6.21 -5.97 -10.84
C LEU A 102 7.05 -7.19 -10.49
N GLU A 103 7.44 -7.96 -11.50
CA GLU A 103 8.42 -9.02 -11.34
C GLU A 103 9.84 -8.46 -11.49
N PHE A 104 10.65 -8.62 -10.47
CA PHE A 104 12.09 -8.38 -10.54
C PHE A 104 12.88 -9.69 -10.60
N GLY A 105 14.18 -9.61 -10.79
CA GLY A 105 15.01 -10.79 -10.89
C GLY A 105 14.89 -11.74 -9.69
N ARG A 106 14.73 -11.18 -8.49
CA ARG A 106 14.79 -11.91 -7.21
C ARG A 106 13.47 -11.95 -6.43
N TYR A 107 12.48 -11.10 -6.74
CA TYR A 107 11.23 -10.97 -5.98
C TYR A 107 10.10 -10.41 -6.83
N TRP A 108 8.88 -10.51 -6.32
CA TRP A 108 7.72 -9.76 -6.78
C TRP A 108 7.47 -8.58 -5.87
N PHE A 109 7.19 -7.43 -6.46
CA PHE A 109 6.71 -6.24 -5.75
C PHE A 109 5.28 -5.93 -6.19
N VAL A 110 4.35 -5.79 -5.23
CA VAL A 110 2.94 -5.56 -5.51
C VAL A 110 2.46 -4.33 -4.77
N ASP A 111 2.13 -3.28 -5.52
CA ASP A 111 1.44 -2.10 -5.02
C ASP A 111 -0.07 -2.31 -5.09
N VAL A 112 -0.80 -1.99 -4.02
CA VAL A 112 -2.24 -2.19 -3.94
C VAL A 112 -2.97 -0.99 -3.34
N TYR A 113 -4.11 -0.66 -3.95
CA TYR A 113 -5.14 0.22 -3.40
C TYR A 113 -6.44 -0.57 -3.23
N THR A 114 -6.66 -1.13 -2.06
CA THR A 114 -7.82 -1.98 -1.76
C THR A 114 -9.13 -1.19 -1.81
N PRO A 115 -10.22 -1.72 -2.38
CA PRO A 115 -11.51 -1.04 -2.39
C PRO A 115 -12.00 -0.72 -0.97
N ASN A 116 -12.46 0.49 -0.73
CA ASN A 116 -13.12 0.85 0.52
C ASN A 116 -14.57 0.34 0.53
N ALA A 117 -15.03 -0.23 1.66
CA ALA A 117 -16.38 -0.76 1.81
C ALA A 117 -17.48 0.34 1.79
N GLN A 118 -17.08 1.61 1.92
CA GLN A 118 -17.91 2.82 1.91
C GLN A 118 -18.92 2.91 3.07
N PRO A 119 -19.49 4.11 3.36
CA PRO A 119 -20.44 4.28 4.45
C PRO A 119 -21.56 3.24 4.40
N GLU A 120 -21.96 2.77 5.59
CA GLU A 120 -22.98 1.71 5.76
C GLU A 120 -22.59 0.37 5.12
N LEU A 121 -21.29 0.17 4.87
CA LEU A 121 -20.72 -1.07 4.27
C LEU A 121 -21.37 -1.44 2.92
N ARG A 122 -21.88 -0.46 2.17
CA ARG A 122 -22.66 -0.71 0.93
C ARG A 122 -21.86 -1.38 -0.19
N ARG A 123 -20.53 -1.38 -0.13
CA ARG A 123 -19.64 -2.12 -1.05
C ARG A 123 -18.97 -3.32 -0.38
N LEU A 124 -19.43 -3.77 0.79
CA LEU A 124 -18.77 -4.85 1.52
C LEU A 124 -18.67 -6.14 0.70
N SER A 125 -19.74 -6.52 0.00
CA SER A 125 -19.70 -7.74 -0.84
C SER A 125 -18.66 -7.67 -1.95
N THR A 126 -18.54 -6.51 -2.63
CA THR A 126 -17.50 -6.27 -3.63
C THR A 126 -16.11 -6.30 -3.00
N ARG A 127 -15.96 -5.70 -1.81
CA ARG A 127 -14.71 -5.71 -1.05
C ARG A 127 -14.29 -7.13 -0.68
N MET A 128 -15.19 -7.95 -0.18
CA MET A 128 -14.86 -9.33 0.21
C MET A 128 -14.50 -10.21 -0.99
N ALA A 129 -15.20 -10.07 -2.10
CA ALA A 129 -14.85 -10.77 -3.34
C ALA A 129 -13.48 -10.34 -3.87
N TRP A 130 -13.17 -9.04 -3.81
CA TRP A 130 -11.89 -8.50 -4.22
C TRP A 130 -10.75 -8.98 -3.31
N ASP A 131 -10.94 -8.96 -1.99
CA ASP A 131 -9.94 -9.42 -1.02
C ASP A 131 -9.61 -10.91 -1.23
N ALA A 132 -10.61 -11.75 -1.52
CA ALA A 132 -10.40 -13.16 -1.82
C ALA A 132 -9.58 -13.34 -3.11
N ALA A 133 -9.92 -12.62 -4.18
CA ALA A 133 -9.18 -12.67 -5.44
C ALA A 133 -7.75 -12.15 -5.28
N PHE A 134 -7.56 -11.08 -4.51
CA PHE A 134 -6.22 -10.52 -4.24
C PHE A 134 -5.35 -11.51 -3.44
N ARG A 135 -5.91 -12.18 -2.43
CA ARG A 135 -5.21 -13.22 -1.68
C ARG A 135 -4.78 -14.38 -2.60
N GLU A 136 -5.69 -14.89 -3.45
CA GLU A 136 -5.38 -15.94 -4.41
C GLU A 136 -4.30 -15.50 -5.41
N PHE A 137 -4.37 -14.26 -5.89
CA PHE A 137 -3.36 -13.67 -6.76
C PHE A 137 -1.98 -13.66 -6.10
N LEU A 138 -1.86 -13.16 -4.86
CA LEU A 138 -0.59 -13.12 -4.13
C LEU A 138 -0.02 -14.53 -3.86
N VAL A 139 -0.88 -15.49 -3.48
CA VAL A 139 -0.47 -16.91 -3.31
C VAL A 139 0.03 -17.49 -4.63
N GLY A 140 -0.62 -17.13 -5.75
CA GLY A 140 -0.16 -17.51 -7.08
C GLY A 140 1.23 -16.94 -7.42
N LEU A 141 1.53 -15.71 -7.01
CA LEU A 141 2.87 -15.13 -7.18
C LEU A 141 3.92 -15.86 -6.34
N VAL A 142 3.62 -16.18 -5.07
CA VAL A 142 4.52 -16.97 -4.21
C VAL A 142 4.81 -18.33 -4.84
N ALA A 143 3.82 -18.97 -5.47
CA ALA A 143 3.99 -20.26 -6.15
C ALA A 143 4.95 -20.21 -7.35
N THR A 144 5.33 -19.02 -7.84
CA THR A 144 6.37 -18.87 -8.87
C THR A 144 7.79 -19.15 -8.32
N GLY A 145 7.94 -19.28 -7.00
CA GLY A 145 9.21 -19.56 -6.34
C GLY A 145 10.04 -18.31 -6.00
N LYS A 146 9.44 -17.12 -6.11
CA LYS A 146 10.05 -15.85 -5.69
C LYS A 146 9.34 -15.29 -4.46
N PRO A 147 10.06 -14.68 -3.51
CA PRO A 147 9.45 -13.91 -2.44
C PRO A 147 8.54 -12.82 -2.97
N VAL A 148 7.45 -12.55 -2.24
CA VAL A 148 6.49 -11.48 -2.57
C VAL A 148 6.53 -10.40 -1.50
N VAL A 149 6.74 -9.17 -1.93
CA VAL A 149 6.56 -7.97 -1.11
C VAL A 149 5.32 -7.24 -1.61
N THR A 150 4.32 -7.07 -0.78
CA THR A 150 3.13 -6.26 -1.14
C THR A 150 2.99 -5.08 -0.20
N CYS A 151 2.60 -3.94 -0.73
CA CYS A 151 2.40 -2.72 0.02
C CYS A 151 1.22 -1.92 -0.51
N GLY A 152 0.78 -0.96 0.27
CA GLY A 152 -0.24 -0.01 -0.15
C GLY A 152 -1.27 0.28 0.92
N ASP A 153 -2.36 0.92 0.47
CA ASP A 153 -3.53 1.19 1.29
C ASP A 153 -4.49 -0.02 1.24
N PHE A 154 -4.51 -0.78 2.33
CA PHE A 154 -5.39 -1.95 2.48
C PHE A 154 -6.79 -1.56 2.95
N ASN A 155 -7.04 -0.29 3.26
CA ASN A 155 -8.33 0.21 3.72
C ASN A 155 -8.91 -0.60 4.90
N VAL A 156 -8.06 -1.09 5.80
CA VAL A 156 -8.46 -1.83 7.01
C VAL A 156 -7.43 -1.62 8.13
N ALA A 157 -7.89 -1.30 9.33
CA ALA A 157 -7.13 -1.46 10.55
C ALA A 157 -7.36 -2.89 11.05
N HIS A 158 -6.29 -3.70 11.15
CA HIS A 158 -6.43 -5.13 11.46
C HIS A 158 -6.84 -5.35 12.91
N GLU A 159 -6.08 -4.77 13.83
CA GLU A 159 -6.28 -4.96 15.27
C GLU A 159 -6.76 -3.66 15.96
N GLU A 160 -7.26 -3.76 17.18
CA GLU A 160 -7.70 -2.61 17.97
C GLU A 160 -6.58 -1.60 18.23
N ILE A 161 -5.34 -2.08 18.31
CA ILE A 161 -4.15 -1.25 18.48
C ILE A 161 -3.86 -0.38 17.23
N ASP A 162 -4.44 -0.73 16.07
CA ASP A 162 -4.21 -0.09 14.79
C ASP A 162 -5.08 1.16 14.55
N LEU A 163 -5.94 1.51 15.50
CA LEU A 163 -6.71 2.76 15.43
C LEU A 163 -6.92 3.38 16.81
N ARG A 164 -7.18 4.70 16.82
CA ARG A 164 -7.29 5.48 18.07
C ARG A 164 -8.51 5.14 18.92
N ASN A 165 -9.65 4.87 18.30
CA ASN A 165 -10.93 4.71 19.00
C ASN A 165 -11.63 3.42 18.51
N PRO A 166 -11.16 2.21 18.85
CA PRO A 166 -11.72 0.96 18.33
C PRO A 166 -13.20 0.79 18.70
N ASP A 167 -13.57 1.02 19.98
CA ASP A 167 -14.93 0.81 20.48
C ASP A 167 -16.00 1.55 19.67
N THR A 168 -15.70 2.76 19.20
CA THR A 168 -16.65 3.60 18.45
C THR A 168 -16.61 3.36 16.96
N ASN A 169 -15.68 2.56 16.48
CA ASN A 169 -15.47 2.29 15.05
C ASN A 169 -15.81 0.85 14.64
N HIS A 170 -16.19 -0.02 15.56
CA HIS A 170 -16.67 -1.36 15.23
C HIS A 170 -17.81 -1.31 14.21
N GLY A 171 -17.70 -2.10 13.14
CA GLY A 171 -18.68 -2.15 12.06
C GLY A 171 -18.63 -0.95 11.08
N ASN A 172 -17.70 -0.01 11.27
CA ASN A 172 -17.45 1.03 10.29
C ASN A 172 -16.55 0.51 9.15
N PRO A 173 -16.62 1.11 7.94
CA PRO A 173 -15.68 0.78 6.85
C PRO A 173 -14.23 0.89 7.31
N GLY A 174 -13.43 -0.13 7.01
CA GLY A 174 -12.05 -0.25 7.44
C GLY A 174 -11.88 -0.85 8.85
N PHE A 175 -12.99 -1.13 9.58
CA PHE A 175 -12.95 -1.80 10.88
C PHE A 175 -14.19 -2.67 11.13
N SER A 176 -14.74 -3.26 10.08
CA SER A 176 -15.75 -4.32 10.19
C SER A 176 -15.10 -5.67 10.46
N ASP A 177 -15.85 -6.59 11.07
CA ASP A 177 -15.34 -7.93 11.36
C ASP A 177 -14.96 -8.68 10.09
N GLU A 178 -15.71 -8.44 9.00
CA GLU A 178 -15.47 -9.06 7.69
C GLU A 178 -14.15 -8.57 7.07
N GLU A 179 -13.88 -7.25 7.08
CA GLU A 179 -12.64 -6.68 6.54
C GLU A 179 -11.42 -7.13 7.36
N ARG A 180 -11.51 -7.08 8.70
CA ARG A 180 -10.48 -7.57 9.61
C ARG A 180 -10.23 -9.07 9.45
N GLY A 181 -11.31 -9.87 9.38
CA GLY A 181 -11.21 -11.30 9.15
C GLY A 181 -10.58 -11.65 7.81
N SER A 182 -10.90 -10.90 6.75
CA SER A 182 -10.30 -11.09 5.44
C SER A 182 -8.80 -10.75 5.42
N PHE A 183 -8.40 -9.68 6.11
CA PHE A 183 -6.98 -9.37 6.29
C PHE A 183 -6.25 -10.46 7.10
N GLY A 184 -6.87 -10.98 8.17
CA GLY A 184 -6.36 -12.13 8.92
C GLY A 184 -6.16 -13.37 8.03
N GLN A 185 -7.11 -13.68 7.13
CA GLN A 185 -6.96 -14.76 6.16
C GLN A 185 -5.80 -14.54 5.17
N LEU A 186 -5.47 -13.29 4.84
CA LEU A 186 -4.28 -12.98 4.03
C LEU A 186 -3.00 -13.30 4.81
N LEU A 187 -2.94 -12.95 6.10
CA LEU A 187 -1.80 -13.31 6.95
C LEU A 187 -1.69 -14.84 7.11
N ASP A 188 -2.81 -15.53 7.35
CA ASP A 188 -2.87 -17.00 7.46
C ASP A 188 -2.45 -17.71 6.16
N ALA A 189 -2.61 -17.05 5.01
CA ALA A 189 -2.12 -17.55 3.72
C ALA A 189 -0.59 -17.47 3.56
N GLY A 190 0.13 -17.05 4.59
CA GLY A 190 1.59 -17.03 4.63
C GLY A 190 2.22 -15.65 4.39
N PHE A 191 1.48 -14.58 4.72
CA PHE A 191 2.02 -13.21 4.69
C PHE A 191 2.26 -12.68 6.10
N VAL A 192 3.26 -11.83 6.26
CA VAL A 192 3.67 -11.23 7.54
C VAL A 192 3.52 -9.72 7.47
N ASP A 193 2.77 -9.14 8.42
CA ASP A 193 2.74 -7.70 8.65
C ASP A 193 4.09 -7.26 9.24
N THR A 194 4.90 -6.64 8.42
CA THR A 194 6.29 -6.32 8.76
C THR A 194 6.41 -5.30 9.89
N PHE A 195 5.50 -4.34 9.95
CA PHE A 195 5.49 -3.34 11.01
C PHE A 195 5.09 -3.98 12.34
N ARG A 196 4.00 -4.74 12.37
CA ARG A 196 3.50 -5.35 13.60
C ARG A 196 4.41 -6.47 14.12
N ALA A 197 5.07 -7.21 13.22
CA ALA A 197 6.08 -8.19 13.60
C ALA A 197 7.28 -7.57 14.34
N ARG A 198 7.68 -6.34 13.97
CA ARG A 198 8.80 -5.61 14.60
C ARG A 198 8.39 -4.74 15.79
N HIS A 199 7.13 -4.33 15.84
CA HIS A 199 6.58 -3.41 16.84
C HIS A 199 5.25 -3.96 17.40
N PRO A 200 5.25 -5.15 18.05
CA PRO A 200 4.02 -5.87 18.42
C PRO A 200 3.11 -5.04 19.33
N ASP A 201 3.67 -4.25 20.24
CA ASP A 201 2.91 -3.53 21.27
C ASP A 201 2.90 -1.99 21.05
N LEU A 202 3.40 -1.50 19.91
CA LEU A 202 3.47 -0.07 19.66
C LEU A 202 2.11 0.49 19.26
N ALA A 203 1.42 1.09 20.23
CA ALA A 203 0.17 1.81 20.01
C ALA A 203 0.42 3.24 19.48
N GLY A 204 -0.59 3.82 18.83
CA GLY A 204 -0.52 5.20 18.36
C GLY A 204 0.32 5.42 17.10
N ALA A 205 0.76 4.34 16.46
CA ALA A 205 1.47 4.36 15.20
C ALA A 205 0.45 4.24 14.06
N TYR A 206 0.11 5.35 13.44
CA TYR A 206 -0.92 5.43 12.41
C TYR A 206 -0.36 5.97 11.10
N SER A 207 -1.00 5.58 10.00
CA SER A 207 -0.61 5.99 8.64
C SER A 207 -1.63 6.93 7.99
N TRP A 208 -2.86 6.99 8.50
CA TRP A 208 -3.95 7.81 7.97
C TRP A 208 -4.67 8.59 9.07
N TRP A 209 -5.08 9.82 8.74
CA TRP A 209 -5.87 10.71 9.60
C TRP A 209 -6.90 11.47 8.78
N SER A 210 -8.16 11.44 9.21
CA SER A 210 -9.20 12.25 8.58
C SER A 210 -8.81 13.73 8.53
N TYR A 211 -9.12 14.43 7.44
CA TYR A 211 -8.99 15.90 7.39
C TYR A 211 -9.90 16.62 8.36
N ARG A 212 -10.90 15.95 8.93
CA ARG A 212 -11.86 16.55 9.89
C ARG A 212 -11.28 16.56 11.30
N GLY A 213 -11.69 17.56 12.09
CA GLY A 213 -11.44 17.56 13.53
C GLY A 213 -9.97 17.70 13.94
N ARG A 214 -9.06 18.14 13.07
CA ARG A 214 -7.61 18.18 13.32
C ARG A 214 -7.05 16.81 13.75
N ALA A 215 -7.58 15.73 13.16
CA ALA A 215 -7.29 14.36 13.58
C ALA A 215 -5.79 14.05 13.62
N ARG A 216 -5.00 14.54 12.64
CA ARG A 216 -3.55 14.32 12.62
C ARG A 216 -2.84 15.03 13.79
N ALA A 217 -3.25 16.26 14.14
CA ALA A 217 -2.65 17.00 15.25
C ALA A 217 -2.95 16.36 16.62
N SER A 218 -4.10 15.70 16.78
CA SER A 218 -4.48 14.95 17.99
C SER A 218 -4.08 13.47 17.95
N ASN A 219 -3.41 13.04 16.87
CA ASN A 219 -3.10 11.65 16.58
C ASN A 219 -4.33 10.71 16.66
N THR A 220 -5.49 11.18 16.19
CA THR A 220 -6.70 10.36 16.04
C THR A 220 -6.68 9.72 14.67
N GLY A 221 -5.84 8.71 14.52
CA GLY A 221 -5.52 8.07 13.25
C GLY A 221 -5.79 6.58 13.22
N TRP A 222 -5.52 5.99 12.06
CA TRP A 222 -5.64 4.58 11.73
C TRP A 222 -4.39 4.11 11.01
N ARG A 223 -3.93 2.89 11.26
CA ARG A 223 -2.92 2.21 10.46
C ARG A 223 -3.63 1.34 9.43
N ILE A 224 -3.67 1.81 8.21
CA ILE A 224 -4.34 1.16 7.08
C ILE A 224 -3.44 0.98 5.87
N ASP A 225 -2.23 1.55 5.92
CA ASP A 225 -1.16 1.33 4.95
C ASP A 225 -0.15 0.33 5.51
N TYR A 226 0.23 -0.65 4.71
CA TYR A 226 1.06 -1.78 5.16
C TYR A 226 2.17 -2.09 4.17
N PHE A 227 3.21 -2.74 4.69
CA PHE A 227 4.07 -3.65 3.96
C PHE A 227 3.86 -5.06 4.51
N LEU A 228 3.48 -5.98 3.65
CA LEU A 228 3.45 -7.41 3.93
C LEU A 228 4.51 -8.11 3.09
N VAL A 229 5.12 -9.14 3.65
CA VAL A 229 6.05 -10.00 2.92
C VAL A 229 5.61 -11.44 3.02
N SER A 230 5.88 -12.25 1.99
CA SER A 230 5.70 -13.70 2.10
C SER A 230 6.62 -14.29 3.18
N ALA A 231 6.18 -15.34 3.84
CA ALA A 231 6.84 -15.90 5.02
C ALA A 231 8.32 -16.26 4.78
N ASP A 232 8.68 -16.66 3.57
CA ASP A 232 10.05 -16.99 3.16
C ASP A 232 10.99 -15.76 3.08
N ALA A 233 10.44 -14.55 3.13
CA ALA A 233 11.20 -13.30 3.18
C ALA A 233 11.14 -12.59 4.54
N ALA A 234 10.37 -13.08 5.51
CA ALA A 234 10.14 -12.40 6.78
C ALA A 234 11.44 -12.14 7.57
N ASP A 235 12.34 -13.12 7.61
CA ASP A 235 13.62 -13.01 8.31
C ASP A 235 14.63 -12.08 7.64
N ARG A 236 14.34 -11.65 6.40
CA ARG A 236 15.17 -10.71 5.64
C ARG A 236 14.79 -9.26 5.85
N VAL A 237 13.69 -8.99 6.56
CA VAL A 237 13.25 -7.62 6.90
C VAL A 237 14.19 -7.03 7.94
N THR A 238 14.86 -5.93 7.59
CA THR A 238 15.80 -5.22 8.47
C THR A 238 15.15 -4.01 9.14
N GLY A 239 14.11 -3.43 8.56
CA GLY A 239 13.36 -2.32 9.13
C GLY A 239 11.95 -2.18 8.59
N ALA A 240 11.04 -1.64 9.42
CA ALA A 240 9.69 -1.24 9.02
C ALA A 240 9.30 0.02 9.78
N ALA A 241 8.85 1.06 9.07
CA ALA A 241 8.57 2.36 9.66
C ALA A 241 7.30 3.00 9.09
N ILE A 242 6.68 3.87 9.89
CA ILE A 242 5.61 4.77 9.48
C ILE A 242 6.16 6.19 9.58
N LEU A 243 6.22 6.91 8.45
CA LEU A 243 6.87 8.21 8.36
C LEU A 243 5.89 9.34 8.66
N SER A 244 5.36 9.36 9.89
CA SER A 244 4.25 10.23 10.32
C SER A 244 4.51 11.73 10.13
N GLU A 245 5.78 12.15 10.08
CA GLU A 245 6.18 13.54 9.89
C GLU A 245 6.08 14.02 8.43
N VAL A 246 5.99 13.09 7.47
CA VAL A 246 5.83 13.44 6.06
C VAL A 246 4.42 13.92 5.80
N MET A 247 4.31 15.17 5.38
CA MET A 247 3.04 15.85 5.12
C MET A 247 2.72 15.85 3.62
N GLY A 248 1.48 16.24 3.26
CA GLY A 248 1.05 16.40 1.86
C GLY A 248 -0.23 15.67 1.53
N SER A 249 -0.47 14.52 2.13
CA SER A 249 -1.71 13.73 2.05
C SER A 249 -2.34 13.57 3.43
N ASP A 250 -3.55 13.02 3.50
CA ASP A 250 -4.17 12.50 4.74
C ASP A 250 -3.54 11.17 5.17
N HIS A 251 -2.77 10.52 4.31
CA HIS A 251 -1.85 9.45 4.66
C HIS A 251 -0.41 9.97 4.79
N CYS A 252 0.42 9.26 5.53
CA CYS A 252 1.87 9.39 5.46
C CYS A 252 2.48 8.17 4.77
N PRO A 253 3.72 8.28 4.25
CA PRO A 253 4.40 7.11 3.71
C PRO A 253 4.67 6.05 4.78
N VAL A 254 4.67 4.79 4.35
CA VAL A 254 5.24 3.66 5.10
C VAL A 254 6.48 3.16 4.39
N GLU A 255 7.44 2.64 5.14
CA GLU A 255 8.75 2.24 4.65
C GLU A 255 9.08 0.82 5.10
N LEU A 256 9.72 0.06 4.22
CA LEU A 256 10.32 -1.23 4.49
C LEU A 256 11.78 -1.23 4.04
N THR A 257 12.68 -1.73 4.88
CA THR A 257 14.02 -2.13 4.46
C THR A 257 14.15 -3.64 4.54
N ILE A 258 14.70 -4.26 3.48
CA ILE A 258 14.73 -5.71 3.32
C ILE A 258 15.93 -6.16 2.49
N GLU A 259 16.55 -7.28 2.86
CA GLU A 259 17.64 -7.91 2.11
C GLU A 259 17.09 -8.96 1.11
N LEU A 260 17.08 -8.64 -0.18
CA LEU A 260 16.57 -9.51 -1.24
C LEU A 260 17.65 -9.85 -2.28
#